data_7028c3090fc33b1746d8b92831000e82
#
_entry.id   7028c3090fc33b1746d8b92831000e82
#
_cell.length_a   1.000
_cell.length_b   1.000
_cell.length_c   1.000
_cell.angle_alpha   90.00
_cell.angle_beta   90.00
_cell.angle_gamma   90.00
#
_symmetry.space_group_name_H-M   'P 1'
#
loop_
_entity.id
_entity.type
_entity.pdbx_description
1 polymer ?
#
loop_
_entity_poly.entity_id
_entity_poly.type
_entity_poly.pdbx_seq_one_letter_code
_entity_poly.pdbx_strand_id
1 'polypeptide(L)'
;MNIPYRTRLKLQRYGTVALFVVMVLSLIWFCWVVWLERYVVYTREGATIDFTLSSQQLRGTVATPEEARTDIGIYYNEGEDAISTSTELTQLNGYYITVQNMVDDFEGVKARLTALAPNTAVMIEVKNPYGTFYYPSETGYSRSQAVDVDAVAEMINELRIRGLYVIAKVPAFRDYQFGLNNITCGLPIGTGKYKGALWMDNDGYYWLKPTNAGTLNYLTTIVLELKALGFNEVLLSDFQFPASGNYSYTGDKDADLLSAAETLLKSLATDYFAISFGVSSSTFPLPEGRCRMYLENVAPSSVGMTAAQATISDADIRLVFVADTNDTRYDQYGVLRPLEASDVLEEGQ
;
A
#
# COMPACT_ATOMS: atom_id res chain seq x y z
N MET A 1 -43.73 10.66 -51.59
CA MET A 1 -43.69 12.14 -51.74
C MET A 1 -42.27 12.56 -52.09
N ASN A 2 -41.99 13.00 -53.35
CA ASN A 2 -40.70 13.46 -53.75
C ASN A 2 -40.51 14.93 -53.37
N ILE A 3 -39.69 15.17 -52.36
CA ILE A 3 -39.36 16.54 -51.92
C ILE A 3 -38.41 17.15 -52.93
N PRO A 4 -38.67 18.35 -53.52
CA PRO A 4 -37.80 19.01 -54.49
C PRO A 4 -36.38 19.24 -53.91
N TYR A 5 -35.35 19.07 -54.74
CA TYR A 5 -33.93 19.15 -54.35
C TYR A 5 -33.59 20.44 -53.57
N ARG A 6 -34.13 21.58 -53.99
CA ARG A 6 -33.94 22.87 -53.28
C ARG A 6 -34.48 22.88 -51.86
N THR A 7 -35.56 22.16 -51.61
CA THR A 7 -36.18 22.04 -50.28
C THR A 7 -35.38 21.10 -49.38
N ARG A 8 -34.78 20.04 -49.94
CA ARG A 8 -33.84 19.15 -49.22
C ARG A 8 -32.60 19.90 -48.72
N LEU A 9 -31.99 20.74 -49.59
CA LEU A 9 -30.81 21.55 -49.19
C LEU A 9 -31.12 22.57 -48.09
N LYS A 10 -32.29 23.19 -48.16
CA LYS A 10 -32.75 24.12 -47.07
C LYS A 10 -32.98 23.36 -45.77
N LEU A 11 -33.63 22.19 -45.86
CA LEU A 11 -33.92 21.35 -44.71
C LEU A 11 -32.62 20.83 -44.02
N GLN A 12 -31.62 20.44 -44.83
CA GLN A 12 -30.31 20.07 -44.32
C GLN A 12 -29.61 21.23 -43.61
N ARG A 13 -29.63 22.44 -44.21
CA ARG A 13 -29.02 23.64 -43.56
C ARG A 13 -29.74 23.98 -42.26
N TYR A 14 -31.06 23.98 -42.22
CA TYR A 14 -31.80 24.25 -40.99
C TYR A 14 -31.59 23.13 -39.96
N GLY A 15 -31.47 21.87 -40.38
CA GLY A 15 -31.20 20.72 -39.52
C GLY A 15 -29.80 20.82 -38.87
N THR A 16 -28.76 21.16 -39.65
CA THR A 16 -27.40 21.37 -39.09
C THR A 16 -27.32 22.56 -38.14
N VAL A 17 -27.99 23.67 -38.45
CA VAL A 17 -28.06 24.82 -37.56
C VAL A 17 -28.81 24.48 -36.25
N ALA A 18 -29.95 23.79 -36.35
CA ALA A 18 -30.71 23.35 -35.17
C ALA A 18 -29.89 22.39 -34.30
N LEU A 19 -29.14 21.44 -34.90
CA LEU A 19 -28.27 20.51 -34.19
C LEU A 19 -27.14 21.25 -33.47
N PHE A 20 -26.54 22.24 -34.15
CA PHE A 20 -25.50 23.07 -33.53
C PHE A 20 -26.01 23.89 -32.34
N VAL A 21 -27.21 24.48 -32.46
CA VAL A 21 -27.88 25.22 -31.37
C VAL A 21 -28.16 24.29 -30.18
N VAL A 22 -28.67 23.08 -30.41
CA VAL A 22 -28.88 22.09 -29.36
C VAL A 22 -27.59 21.71 -28.65
N MET A 23 -26.50 21.51 -29.41
CA MET A 23 -25.18 21.18 -28.87
C MET A 23 -24.65 22.33 -27.98
N VAL A 24 -24.77 23.57 -28.43
CA VAL A 24 -24.33 24.75 -27.65
C VAL A 24 -25.16 24.89 -26.37
N LEU A 25 -26.47 24.71 -26.45
CA LEU A 25 -27.34 24.77 -25.27
C LEU A 25 -27.03 23.66 -24.27
N SER A 26 -26.70 22.43 -24.76
CA SER A 26 -26.28 21.31 -23.91
C SER A 26 -24.97 21.60 -23.20
N LEU A 27 -24.00 22.22 -23.89
CA LEU A 27 -22.73 22.64 -23.28
C LEU A 27 -22.94 23.72 -22.21
N ILE A 28 -23.77 24.72 -22.49
CA ILE A 28 -24.09 25.78 -21.51
C ILE A 28 -24.77 25.17 -20.29
N TRP A 29 -25.71 24.26 -20.49
CA TRP A 29 -26.40 23.57 -19.42
C TRP A 29 -25.43 22.72 -18.58
N PHE A 30 -24.54 21.97 -19.23
CA PHE A 30 -23.52 21.17 -18.56
C PHE A 30 -22.57 22.04 -17.73
N CYS A 31 -22.05 23.15 -18.30
CA CYS A 31 -21.21 24.08 -17.57
C CYS A 31 -21.97 24.71 -16.36
N TRP A 32 -23.27 24.97 -16.52
CA TRP A 32 -24.08 25.51 -15.45
C TRP A 32 -24.30 24.49 -14.32
N VAL A 33 -24.53 23.21 -14.65
CA VAL A 33 -24.65 22.12 -13.66
C VAL A 33 -23.33 21.94 -12.89
N VAL A 34 -22.19 21.89 -13.59
CA VAL A 34 -20.86 21.78 -12.96
C VAL A 34 -20.54 23.00 -12.08
N TRP A 35 -21.03 24.18 -12.47
CA TRP A 35 -20.88 25.38 -11.65
C TRP A 35 -21.78 25.33 -10.40
N LEU A 36 -22.99 24.83 -10.52
CA LEU A 36 -23.93 24.67 -9.42
C LEU A 36 -23.48 23.63 -8.38
N GLU A 37 -22.80 22.57 -8.84
CA GLU A 37 -22.29 21.49 -7.99
C GLU A 37 -21.30 22.02 -6.92
N ARG A 38 -20.67 23.16 -7.16
CA ARG A 38 -19.79 23.84 -6.19
C ARG A 38 -20.53 24.38 -4.96
N TYR A 39 -21.85 24.53 -5.02
CA TYR A 39 -22.67 25.11 -3.95
C TYR A 39 -23.59 24.07 -3.31
N VAL A 40 -23.46 22.79 -3.67
CA VAL A 40 -24.24 21.70 -3.10
C VAL A 40 -23.61 21.26 -1.78
N VAL A 41 -24.36 21.38 -0.70
CA VAL A 41 -23.98 20.87 0.62
C VAL A 41 -24.81 19.61 0.91
N TYR A 42 -24.11 18.49 1.13
CA TYR A 42 -24.74 17.24 1.49
C TYR A 42 -24.88 17.15 3.01
N THR A 43 -26.12 17.05 3.49
CA THR A 43 -26.45 16.87 4.91
C THR A 43 -27.08 15.49 5.11
N ARG A 44 -27.21 15.05 6.37
CA ARG A 44 -27.92 13.79 6.68
C ARG A 44 -29.40 13.77 6.25
N GLU A 45 -29.97 14.93 6.00
CA GLU A 45 -31.40 15.10 5.60
C GLU A 45 -31.57 15.29 4.08
N GLY A 46 -30.46 15.37 3.32
CA GLY A 46 -30.48 15.55 1.87
C GLY A 46 -29.45 16.56 1.36
N ALA A 47 -29.50 16.87 0.06
CA ALA A 47 -28.66 17.86 -0.58
C ALA A 47 -29.37 19.22 -0.64
N THR A 48 -28.73 20.28 -0.18
CA THR A 48 -29.19 21.67 -0.25
C THR A 48 -28.18 22.53 -1.01
N ILE A 49 -28.65 23.57 -1.70
CA ILE A 49 -27.81 24.51 -2.42
C ILE A 49 -27.65 25.77 -1.56
N ASP A 50 -26.40 26.07 -1.16
CA ASP A 50 -26.07 27.24 -0.37
C ASP A 50 -25.11 28.16 -1.15
N PHE A 51 -25.60 29.31 -1.60
CA PHE A 51 -24.87 30.33 -2.33
C PHE A 51 -24.05 31.26 -1.43
N THR A 52 -24.19 31.16 -0.11
CA THR A 52 -23.43 32.02 0.83
C THR A 52 -22.03 31.54 1.09
N LEU A 53 -21.70 30.31 0.67
CA LEU A 53 -20.36 29.75 0.78
C LEU A 53 -19.36 30.50 -0.11
N SER A 54 -18.41 31.17 0.51
CA SER A 54 -17.31 31.81 -0.22
C SER A 54 -16.37 30.76 -0.78
N SER A 55 -15.72 31.02 -1.93
CA SER A 55 -14.75 30.12 -2.57
C SER A 55 -13.52 29.77 -1.69
N GLN A 56 -13.30 30.48 -0.59
CA GLN A 56 -12.28 30.18 0.42
C GLN A 56 -12.71 29.10 1.41
N GLN A 57 -14.01 28.93 1.67
CA GLN A 57 -14.52 27.87 2.53
C GLN A 57 -14.58 26.50 1.83
N LEU A 58 -14.55 26.49 0.49
CA LEU A 58 -14.47 25.27 -0.33
C LEU A 58 -13.04 24.68 -0.42
N ARG A 59 -12.01 25.43 -0.06
CA ARG A 59 -10.66 24.90 0.19
C ARG A 59 -10.56 24.64 1.68
N GLY A 60 -10.90 23.42 2.10
CA GLY A 60 -10.87 22.96 3.47
C GLY A 60 -9.79 23.59 4.36
N THR A 61 -10.06 24.78 4.87
CA THR A 61 -9.54 25.16 6.15
C THR A 61 -10.30 24.28 7.13
N VAL A 62 -9.65 23.22 7.58
CA VAL A 62 -10.03 22.54 8.81
C VAL A 62 -10.20 23.68 9.83
N ALA A 63 -11.46 24.00 10.16
CA ALA A 63 -11.75 24.84 11.29
C ALA A 63 -11.05 24.17 12.46
N THR A 64 -10.10 24.85 13.07
CA THR A 64 -9.48 24.43 14.33
C THR A 64 -10.65 24.18 15.31
N PRO A 65 -10.76 22.98 15.89
CA PRO A 65 -11.88 22.65 16.75
C PRO A 65 -11.62 23.24 18.13
N GLU A 66 -11.77 24.55 18.27
CA GLU A 66 -11.62 25.21 19.57
C GLU A 66 -12.97 25.59 20.22
N GLU A 67 -14.09 25.37 19.56
CA GLU A 67 -15.43 25.71 20.10
C GLU A 67 -16.46 24.58 20.14
N ALA A 68 -16.08 23.34 19.93
CA ALA A 68 -16.96 22.18 20.15
C ALA A 68 -16.34 21.17 21.12
N ARG A 69 -15.76 21.64 22.23
CA ARG A 69 -15.55 20.80 23.40
C ARG A 69 -16.89 20.64 24.13
N THR A 70 -17.80 19.88 23.59
CA THR A 70 -18.67 19.09 24.44
C THR A 70 -17.79 18.08 25.11
N ASP A 71 -17.75 18.14 26.43
CA ASP A 71 -17.05 17.27 27.34
C ASP A 71 -17.46 15.82 27.06
N ILE A 72 -16.81 15.20 26.05
CA ILE A 72 -16.83 13.76 25.89
C ILE A 72 -15.85 13.29 26.94
N GLY A 73 -16.36 12.90 28.09
CA GLY A 73 -15.59 12.21 29.10
C GLY A 73 -15.01 10.95 28.46
N ILE A 74 -13.78 11.03 27.99
CA ILE A 74 -13.00 9.85 27.64
C ILE A 74 -12.68 9.20 28.98
N TYR A 75 -13.48 8.22 29.35
CA TYR A 75 -13.13 7.32 30.43
C TYR A 75 -11.91 6.54 29.97
N TYR A 76 -10.73 6.99 30.38
CA TYR A 76 -9.56 6.13 30.38
C TYR A 76 -9.85 5.01 31.37
N ASN A 77 -10.09 3.83 30.86
CA ASN A 77 -10.08 2.64 31.68
C ASN A 77 -8.62 2.42 32.06
N GLU A 78 -8.25 2.73 33.28
CA GLU A 78 -6.93 2.40 33.89
C GLU A 78 -6.84 0.88 34.17
N GLY A 79 -7.37 0.04 33.30
CA GLY A 79 -7.07 -1.37 33.27
C GLY A 79 -5.70 -1.56 32.61
N GLU A 80 -4.92 -2.48 33.12
CA GLU A 80 -3.53 -2.79 32.74
C GLU A 80 -3.31 -3.28 31.29
N ASP A 81 -4.28 -3.11 30.40
CA ASP A 81 -4.20 -3.44 28.98
C ASP A 81 -4.02 -2.17 28.14
N ALA A 82 -3.01 -1.37 28.48
CA ALA A 82 -2.59 -0.27 27.62
C ALA A 82 -2.09 -0.84 26.29
N ILE A 83 -2.88 -0.66 25.21
CA ILE A 83 -2.36 -0.73 23.85
C ILE A 83 -1.04 0.04 23.87
N SER A 84 0.08 -0.63 23.64
CA SER A 84 1.38 0.00 23.65
C SER A 84 1.40 1.14 22.66
N THR A 85 1.20 2.35 23.12
CA THR A 85 1.31 3.60 22.35
C THR A 85 2.76 4.05 22.24
N SER A 86 3.72 3.10 22.32
CA SER A 86 5.12 3.41 22.17
C SER A 86 5.37 4.03 20.80
N THR A 87 5.83 5.27 20.80
CA THR A 87 6.30 5.96 19.61
C THR A 87 7.62 5.38 19.11
N GLU A 88 8.28 4.55 19.89
CA GLU A 88 9.55 3.90 19.57
C GLU A 88 9.33 2.53 18.92
N LEU A 89 10.20 2.16 18.01
CA LEU A 89 10.26 0.80 17.49
C LEU A 89 10.82 -0.12 18.56
N THR A 90 10.21 -1.30 18.69
CA THR A 90 10.71 -2.37 19.57
C THR A 90 11.21 -3.55 18.74
N GLN A 91 12.02 -4.41 19.32
CA GLN A 91 12.41 -5.66 18.67
C GLN A 91 11.15 -6.46 18.31
N LEU A 92 11.07 -6.91 17.06
CA LEU A 92 9.95 -7.73 16.60
C LEU A 92 10.18 -9.20 16.92
N ASN A 93 9.15 -9.84 17.48
CA ASN A 93 9.06 -11.29 17.58
C ASN A 93 7.64 -11.69 17.18
N GLY A 94 7.52 -12.60 16.25
CA GLY A 94 6.20 -12.99 15.77
C GLY A 94 6.21 -13.87 14.54
N TYR A 95 5.13 -13.79 13.79
CA TYR A 95 4.81 -14.75 12.73
C TYR A 95 4.57 -14.07 11.38
N TYR A 96 4.68 -14.85 10.31
CA TYR A 96 4.26 -14.41 8.99
C TYR A 96 3.25 -15.37 8.36
N ILE A 97 2.36 -14.78 7.57
CA ILE A 97 1.34 -15.47 6.79
C ILE A 97 1.54 -15.12 5.33
N THR A 98 1.68 -16.15 4.51
CA THR A 98 1.74 -15.99 3.06
C THR A 98 0.35 -15.94 2.45
N VAL A 99 0.25 -15.43 1.22
CA VAL A 99 -0.96 -15.53 0.41
C VAL A 99 -1.44 -16.98 0.31
N GLN A 100 -0.51 -17.94 0.13
CA GLN A 100 -0.87 -19.35 -0.01
C GLN A 100 -1.54 -19.89 1.24
N ASN A 101 -1.07 -19.52 2.44
CA ASN A 101 -1.72 -19.92 3.69
C ASN A 101 -3.19 -19.44 3.74
N MET A 102 -3.46 -18.21 3.31
CA MET A 102 -4.83 -17.68 3.27
C MET A 102 -5.70 -18.34 2.20
N VAL A 103 -5.13 -18.71 1.06
CA VAL A 103 -5.86 -19.41 -0.01
C VAL A 103 -6.21 -20.84 0.40
N ASP A 104 -5.29 -21.53 1.09
CA ASP A 104 -5.47 -22.94 1.48
C ASP A 104 -6.44 -23.10 2.66
N ASP A 105 -6.36 -22.23 3.67
CA ASP A 105 -7.15 -22.34 4.91
C ASP A 105 -7.34 -20.98 5.60
N PHE A 106 -8.17 -20.11 5.03
CA PHE A 106 -8.41 -18.78 5.59
C PHE A 106 -8.97 -18.80 7.02
N GLU A 107 -9.97 -19.67 7.28
CA GLU A 107 -10.61 -19.76 8.59
C GLU A 107 -9.64 -20.32 9.65
N GLY A 108 -8.83 -21.30 9.31
CA GLY A 108 -7.80 -21.82 10.21
C GLY A 108 -6.70 -20.79 10.48
N VAL A 109 -6.28 -20.01 9.48
CA VAL A 109 -5.34 -18.89 9.65
C VAL A 109 -5.94 -17.86 10.60
N LYS A 110 -7.17 -17.42 10.35
CA LYS A 110 -7.88 -16.44 11.19
C LYS A 110 -7.99 -16.93 12.63
N ALA A 111 -8.37 -18.19 12.84
CA ALA A 111 -8.49 -18.76 14.19
C ALA A 111 -7.14 -18.78 14.93
N ARG A 112 -6.05 -19.17 14.26
CA ARG A 112 -4.69 -19.14 14.85
C ARG A 112 -4.25 -17.73 15.20
N LEU A 113 -4.41 -16.77 14.29
CA LEU A 113 -4.04 -15.38 14.51
C LEU A 113 -4.81 -14.75 15.66
N THR A 114 -6.10 -15.03 15.78
CA THR A 114 -6.93 -14.48 16.87
C THR A 114 -6.64 -15.13 18.23
N ALA A 115 -5.92 -16.23 18.28
CA ALA A 115 -5.49 -16.86 19.52
C ALA A 115 -4.15 -16.34 20.04
N LEU A 116 -3.41 -15.53 19.26
CA LEU A 116 -2.12 -14.97 19.67
C LEU A 116 -2.28 -13.93 20.79
N ALA A 117 -1.24 -13.82 21.60
CA ALA A 117 -1.16 -12.84 22.68
C ALA A 117 -1.09 -11.40 22.11
N PRO A 118 -1.61 -10.38 22.84
CA PRO A 118 -1.43 -8.98 22.49
C PRO A 118 0.06 -8.63 22.31
N ASN A 119 0.34 -7.65 21.44
CA ASN A 119 1.70 -7.20 21.07
C ASN A 119 2.51 -8.21 20.24
N THR A 120 2.00 -9.41 19.94
CA THR A 120 2.65 -10.31 18.98
C THR A 120 2.66 -9.67 17.60
N ALA A 121 3.81 -9.72 16.92
CA ALA A 121 3.93 -9.20 15.56
C ALA A 121 3.40 -10.23 14.55
N VAL A 122 2.60 -9.75 13.59
CA VAL A 122 2.07 -10.61 12.51
C VAL A 122 2.25 -9.91 11.17
N MET A 123 3.04 -10.50 10.29
CA MET A 123 3.19 -10.05 8.91
C MET A 123 2.26 -10.84 8.00
N ILE A 124 1.47 -10.15 7.20
CA ILE A 124 0.51 -10.73 6.27
C ILE A 124 0.85 -10.27 4.85
N GLU A 125 1.04 -11.20 3.94
CA GLU A 125 1.14 -10.88 2.52
C GLU A 125 -0.23 -10.48 1.97
N VAL A 126 -0.38 -9.21 1.58
CA VAL A 126 -1.66 -8.65 1.12
C VAL A 126 -1.66 -8.28 -0.37
N LYS A 127 -0.55 -8.50 -1.04
CA LYS A 127 -0.39 -8.33 -2.48
C LYS A 127 0.71 -9.26 -2.98
N ASN A 128 0.54 -9.85 -4.17
CA ASN A 128 1.57 -10.67 -4.81
C ASN A 128 2.28 -9.93 -5.97
N PRO A 129 3.42 -10.45 -6.48
CA PRO A 129 4.15 -9.84 -7.60
C PRO A 129 3.38 -9.86 -8.93
N TYR A 130 2.33 -10.65 -9.06
CA TYR A 130 1.43 -10.59 -10.23
C TYR A 130 0.62 -9.29 -10.25
N GLY A 131 0.46 -8.61 -9.10
CA GLY A 131 -0.32 -7.39 -8.94
C GLY A 131 -1.74 -7.67 -8.43
N THR A 132 -2.00 -8.86 -7.88
CA THR A 132 -3.29 -9.20 -7.26
C THR A 132 -3.30 -8.77 -5.80
N PHE A 133 -4.36 -8.07 -5.41
CA PHE A 133 -4.59 -7.59 -4.04
C PHE A 133 -5.47 -8.58 -3.27
N TYR A 134 -5.12 -8.82 -2.01
CA TYR A 134 -5.84 -9.69 -1.07
C TYR A 134 -6.53 -8.87 0.03
N TYR A 135 -6.80 -7.62 -0.23
CA TYR A 135 -7.62 -6.70 0.55
C TYR A 135 -8.46 -5.84 -0.41
N PRO A 136 -9.50 -5.11 0.04
CA PRO A 136 -10.38 -4.34 -0.83
C PRO A 136 -9.74 -3.04 -1.37
N SER A 137 -8.65 -3.19 -2.15
CA SER A 137 -7.92 -2.07 -2.76
C SER A 137 -8.77 -1.31 -3.78
N GLU A 138 -8.65 0.00 -3.82
CA GLU A 138 -9.30 0.90 -4.78
C GLU A 138 -8.38 1.32 -5.94
N THR A 139 -7.17 0.73 -6.04
CA THR A 139 -6.20 1.06 -7.12
C THR A 139 -6.70 0.74 -8.53
N GLY A 140 -7.81 0.02 -8.68
CA GLY A 140 -8.35 -0.42 -9.98
C GLY A 140 -7.70 -1.67 -10.57
N TYR A 141 -6.70 -2.27 -9.89
CA TYR A 141 -6.09 -3.54 -10.26
C TYR A 141 -6.85 -4.74 -9.68
N SER A 142 -6.46 -5.96 -10.10
CA SER A 142 -7.18 -7.17 -9.74
C SER A 142 -7.18 -7.44 -8.25
N ARG A 143 -8.35 -7.71 -7.69
CA ARG A 143 -8.52 -8.27 -6.35
C ARG A 143 -8.57 -9.80 -6.44
N SER A 144 -8.18 -10.48 -5.38
CA SER A 144 -8.26 -11.93 -5.29
C SER A 144 -9.71 -12.41 -5.45
N GLN A 145 -9.87 -13.55 -6.13
CA GLN A 145 -11.12 -14.31 -6.17
C GLN A 145 -11.00 -15.61 -5.37
N ALA A 146 -9.79 -15.95 -4.93
CA ALA A 146 -9.53 -17.17 -4.16
C ALA A 146 -9.74 -16.94 -2.65
N VAL A 147 -9.62 -15.70 -2.19
CA VAL A 147 -9.87 -15.29 -0.81
C VAL A 147 -10.84 -14.11 -0.84
N ASP A 148 -11.80 -14.10 0.06
CA ASP A 148 -12.70 -12.95 0.24
C ASP A 148 -11.91 -11.77 0.83
N VAL A 149 -11.73 -10.72 0.04
CA VAL A 149 -10.93 -9.56 0.41
C VAL A 149 -11.57 -8.74 1.54
N ASP A 150 -12.90 -8.75 1.64
CA ASP A 150 -13.63 -8.06 2.71
C ASP A 150 -13.46 -8.83 4.03
N ALA A 151 -13.48 -10.17 3.99
CA ALA A 151 -13.18 -11.00 5.16
C ALA A 151 -11.72 -10.80 5.65
N VAL A 152 -10.76 -10.58 4.74
CA VAL A 152 -9.38 -10.22 5.12
C VAL A 152 -9.35 -8.87 5.83
N ALA A 153 -10.07 -7.87 5.34
CA ALA A 153 -10.14 -6.55 6.00
C ALA A 153 -10.79 -6.63 7.39
N GLU A 154 -11.84 -7.44 7.57
CA GLU A 154 -12.44 -7.71 8.86
C GLU A 154 -11.47 -8.41 9.81
N MET A 155 -10.72 -9.41 9.35
CA MET A 155 -9.68 -10.08 10.13
C MET A 155 -8.62 -9.09 10.60
N ILE A 156 -8.09 -8.22 9.73
CA ILE A 156 -7.10 -7.21 10.08
C ILE A 156 -7.62 -6.29 11.19
N ASN A 157 -8.88 -5.84 11.07
CA ASN A 157 -9.50 -5.01 12.10
C ASN A 157 -9.65 -5.76 13.44
N GLU A 158 -9.99 -7.04 13.42
CA GLU A 158 -10.06 -7.88 14.63
C GLU A 158 -8.69 -8.01 15.30
N LEU A 159 -7.63 -8.30 14.53
CA LEU A 159 -6.26 -8.40 15.04
C LEU A 159 -5.80 -7.10 15.70
N ARG A 160 -6.12 -5.96 15.08
CA ARG A 160 -5.83 -4.63 15.61
C ARG A 160 -6.55 -4.38 16.95
N ILE A 161 -7.84 -4.74 17.04
CA ILE A 161 -8.63 -4.58 18.27
C ILE A 161 -8.05 -5.44 19.39
N ARG A 162 -7.50 -6.61 19.08
CA ARG A 162 -6.82 -7.50 20.02
C ARG A 162 -5.43 -7.01 20.43
N GLY A 163 -4.95 -5.92 19.86
CA GLY A 163 -3.66 -5.33 20.18
C GLY A 163 -2.46 -6.02 19.56
N LEU A 164 -2.64 -6.79 18.46
CA LEU A 164 -1.51 -7.34 17.71
C LEU A 164 -0.82 -6.24 16.90
N TYR A 165 0.48 -6.41 16.66
CA TYR A 165 1.25 -5.53 15.76
C TYR A 165 1.17 -6.08 14.33
N VAL A 166 0.33 -5.50 13.49
CA VAL A 166 0.01 -6.06 12.16
C VAL A 166 0.85 -5.36 11.09
N ILE A 167 1.57 -6.16 10.29
CA ILE A 167 2.48 -5.72 9.23
C ILE A 167 1.93 -6.19 7.88
N ALA A 168 1.74 -5.27 6.94
CA ALA A 168 1.38 -5.62 5.57
C ALA A 168 2.64 -5.84 4.72
N LYS A 169 2.77 -6.99 4.06
CA LYS A 169 3.83 -7.24 3.08
C LYS A 169 3.29 -7.03 1.66
N VAL A 170 3.95 -6.14 0.91
CA VAL A 170 3.65 -5.86 -0.50
C VAL A 170 4.94 -5.74 -1.32
N PRO A 171 5.03 -6.34 -2.52
CA PRO A 171 6.17 -6.13 -3.41
C PRO A 171 6.20 -4.69 -3.91
N ALA A 172 7.36 -4.03 -3.80
CA ALA A 172 7.56 -2.65 -4.18
C ALA A 172 7.77 -2.48 -5.69
N PHE A 173 8.84 -3.09 -6.20
CA PHE A 173 9.28 -2.86 -7.57
C PHE A 173 9.07 -4.05 -8.49
N ARG A 174 8.48 -5.12 -8.02
CA ARG A 174 8.16 -6.32 -8.80
C ARG A 174 6.64 -6.44 -8.95
N ASP A 175 6.11 -6.06 -10.12
CA ASP A 175 4.66 -6.02 -10.36
C ASP A 175 4.32 -6.22 -11.85
N TYR A 176 3.64 -7.32 -12.14
CA TYR A 176 3.23 -7.64 -13.50
C TYR A 176 2.13 -6.70 -14.01
N GLN A 177 1.02 -6.57 -13.28
CA GLN A 177 -0.13 -5.80 -13.76
C GLN A 177 0.17 -4.31 -13.86
N PHE A 178 0.79 -3.74 -12.83
CA PHE A 178 1.15 -2.32 -12.87
C PHE A 178 2.17 -2.04 -13.97
N GLY A 179 3.22 -2.85 -14.10
CA GLY A 179 4.25 -2.69 -15.13
C GLY A 179 3.67 -2.78 -16.54
N LEU A 180 2.78 -3.75 -16.80
CA LEU A 180 2.12 -3.91 -18.10
C LEU A 180 1.28 -2.70 -18.49
N ASN A 181 0.53 -2.14 -17.55
CA ASN A 181 -0.34 -0.99 -17.78
C ASN A 181 0.40 0.36 -17.76
N ASN A 182 1.61 0.41 -17.19
CA ASN A 182 2.41 1.63 -17.03
C ASN A 182 3.85 1.41 -17.53
N ILE A 183 4.02 1.14 -18.81
CA ILE A 183 5.28 0.74 -19.46
C ILE A 183 6.44 1.69 -19.13
N THR A 184 6.18 3.00 -19.02
CA THR A 184 7.19 4.02 -18.71
C THR A 184 7.75 3.89 -17.29
N CYS A 185 7.00 3.27 -16.38
CA CYS A 185 7.43 2.99 -15.01
C CYS A 185 8.35 1.78 -14.92
N GLY A 186 8.31 0.86 -15.89
CA GLY A 186 9.10 -0.36 -15.87
C GLY A 186 10.53 -0.20 -16.41
N LEU A 187 11.39 -1.15 -16.06
CA LEU A 187 12.75 -1.28 -16.59
C LEU A 187 12.69 -1.72 -18.05
N PRO A 188 13.42 -1.07 -18.97
CA PRO A 188 13.45 -1.47 -20.37
C PRO A 188 14.50 -2.55 -20.64
N ILE A 189 14.30 -3.35 -21.68
CA ILE A 189 15.31 -4.28 -22.23
C ILE A 189 16.53 -3.48 -22.69
N GLY A 190 17.72 -3.90 -22.25
CA GLY A 190 18.99 -3.19 -22.49
C GLY A 190 19.56 -3.37 -23.90
N THR A 191 19.50 -4.58 -24.45
CA THR A 191 20.11 -4.93 -25.74
C THR A 191 19.28 -5.89 -26.56
N GLY A 192 19.61 -6.06 -27.83
CA GLY A 192 18.98 -7.02 -28.74
C GLY A 192 17.81 -6.45 -29.53
N LYS A 193 17.05 -7.34 -30.19
CA LYS A 193 15.94 -6.99 -31.11
C LYS A 193 14.82 -6.18 -30.43
N TYR A 194 14.59 -6.41 -29.14
CA TYR A 194 13.51 -5.79 -28.38
C TYR A 194 14.02 -4.72 -27.42
N LYS A 195 15.21 -4.15 -27.67
CA LYS A 195 15.77 -3.06 -26.87
C LYS A 195 14.74 -1.94 -26.68
N GLY A 196 14.58 -1.50 -25.42
CA GLY A 196 13.64 -0.44 -25.05
C GLY A 196 12.21 -0.92 -24.75
N ALA A 197 11.83 -2.15 -25.11
CA ALA A 197 10.58 -2.74 -24.64
C ALA A 197 10.66 -3.05 -23.15
N LEU A 198 9.52 -3.24 -22.50
CA LEU A 198 9.44 -3.56 -21.07
C LEU A 198 10.14 -4.89 -20.78
N TRP A 199 11.05 -4.89 -19.82
CA TRP A 199 11.80 -6.07 -19.42
C TRP A 199 11.04 -6.90 -18.37
N MET A 200 11.09 -8.21 -18.55
CA MET A 200 10.45 -9.20 -17.67
C MET A 200 11.52 -10.14 -17.12
N ASP A 201 11.44 -10.50 -15.85
CA ASP A 201 12.32 -11.47 -15.24
C ASP A 201 11.97 -12.92 -15.64
N ASN A 202 12.76 -13.90 -15.16
CA ASN A 202 12.55 -15.31 -15.51
C ASN A 202 11.26 -15.90 -14.91
N ASP A 203 10.73 -15.28 -13.85
CA ASP A 203 9.48 -15.71 -13.20
C ASP A 203 8.25 -15.07 -13.84
N GLY A 204 8.45 -14.22 -14.85
CA GLY A 204 7.37 -13.60 -15.61
C GLY A 204 6.85 -12.29 -15.02
N TYR A 205 7.64 -11.57 -14.24
CA TYR A 205 7.23 -10.30 -13.63
C TYR A 205 8.01 -9.12 -14.21
N TYR A 206 7.36 -7.95 -14.27
CA TYR A 206 7.99 -6.68 -14.61
C TYR A 206 8.61 -6.04 -13.38
N TRP A 207 9.69 -5.31 -13.59
CA TRP A 207 10.37 -4.56 -12.55
C TRP A 207 10.25 -3.06 -12.80
N LEU A 208 9.95 -2.33 -11.74
CA LEU A 208 9.66 -0.90 -11.79
C LEU A 208 10.92 -0.08 -11.47
N LYS A 209 10.96 1.14 -11.99
CA LYS A 209 12.02 2.11 -11.68
C LYS A 209 11.72 2.78 -10.34
N PRO A 210 12.62 2.73 -9.35
CA PRO A 210 12.38 3.25 -8.00
C PRO A 210 12.01 4.73 -7.95
N THR A 211 12.69 5.57 -8.71
CA THR A 211 12.50 7.02 -8.70
C THR A 211 11.46 7.54 -9.71
N ASN A 212 10.78 6.65 -10.41
CA ASN A 212 9.71 7.06 -11.33
C ASN A 212 8.49 7.56 -10.54
N ALA A 213 8.01 8.76 -10.87
CA ALA A 213 6.88 9.36 -10.17
C ALA A 213 5.60 8.49 -10.18
N GLY A 214 5.32 7.77 -11.29
CA GLY A 214 4.19 6.85 -11.36
C GLY A 214 4.35 5.66 -10.40
N THR A 215 5.57 5.12 -10.27
CA THR A 215 5.89 4.05 -9.31
C THR A 215 5.70 4.53 -7.87
N LEU A 216 6.26 5.69 -7.52
CA LEU A 216 6.15 6.24 -6.17
C LEU A 216 4.71 6.60 -5.80
N ASN A 217 3.94 7.17 -6.73
CA ASN A 217 2.52 7.47 -6.51
C ASN A 217 1.69 6.19 -6.29
N TYR A 218 1.97 5.14 -7.06
CA TYR A 218 1.31 3.85 -6.91
C TYR A 218 1.59 3.23 -5.53
N LEU A 219 2.85 3.17 -5.12
CA LEU A 219 3.22 2.69 -3.79
C LEU A 219 2.61 3.54 -2.67
N THR A 220 2.62 4.86 -2.84
CA THR A 220 1.98 5.79 -1.89
C THR A 220 0.50 5.47 -1.72
N THR A 221 -0.24 5.24 -2.81
CA THR A 221 -1.66 4.89 -2.76
C THR A 221 -1.89 3.59 -1.98
N ILE A 222 -1.12 2.54 -2.29
CA ILE A 222 -1.19 1.25 -1.58
C ILE A 222 -0.93 1.42 -0.08
N VAL A 223 0.12 2.14 0.28
CA VAL A 223 0.50 2.36 1.69
C VAL A 223 -0.59 3.12 2.44
N LEU A 224 -1.20 4.12 1.82
CA LEU A 224 -2.30 4.88 2.43
C LEU A 224 -3.55 4.02 2.63
N GLU A 225 -3.90 3.14 1.68
CA GLU A 225 -4.98 2.17 1.84
C GLU A 225 -4.72 1.23 3.04
N LEU A 226 -3.51 0.66 3.12
CA LEU A 226 -3.14 -0.26 4.20
C LEU A 226 -3.11 0.42 5.56
N LYS A 227 -2.63 1.67 5.63
CA LYS A 227 -2.71 2.50 6.84
C LYS A 227 -4.16 2.73 7.26
N ALA A 228 -5.05 3.03 6.33
CA ALA A 228 -6.48 3.22 6.61
C ALA A 228 -7.17 1.93 7.08
N LEU A 229 -6.73 0.75 6.61
CA LEU A 229 -7.19 -0.55 7.09
C LEU A 229 -6.73 -0.88 8.52
N GLY A 230 -5.73 -0.16 9.05
CA GLY A 230 -5.28 -0.29 10.43
C GLY A 230 -4.01 -1.11 10.63
N PHE A 231 -3.21 -1.32 9.60
CA PHE A 231 -1.86 -1.86 9.76
C PHE A 231 -0.98 -0.89 10.54
N ASN A 232 -0.05 -1.44 11.34
CA ASN A 232 0.94 -0.66 12.09
C ASN A 232 2.19 -0.38 11.26
N GLU A 233 2.48 -1.25 10.28
CA GLU A 233 3.66 -1.19 9.45
C GLU A 233 3.36 -1.73 8.04
N VAL A 234 4.00 -1.15 7.03
CA VAL A 234 4.04 -1.71 5.69
C VAL A 234 5.48 -2.09 5.33
N LEU A 235 5.68 -3.35 5.04
CA LEU A 235 6.90 -3.88 4.47
C LEU A 235 6.82 -3.84 2.94
N LEU A 236 7.62 -2.99 2.34
CA LEU A 236 7.85 -2.92 0.91
C LEU A 236 8.93 -3.97 0.54
N SER A 237 8.50 -5.19 0.21
CA SER A 237 9.40 -6.27 -0.24
C SER A 237 9.88 -6.06 -1.68
N ASP A 238 10.84 -6.85 -2.17
CA ASP A 238 11.47 -6.62 -3.47
C ASP A 238 11.94 -5.15 -3.66
N PHE A 239 12.40 -4.50 -2.59
CA PHE A 239 12.88 -3.12 -2.61
C PHE A 239 14.33 -3.08 -3.09
N GLN A 240 14.54 -3.48 -4.35
CA GLN A 240 15.86 -3.65 -4.95
C GLN A 240 15.76 -3.64 -6.47
N PHE A 241 16.91 -3.60 -7.14
CA PHE A 241 17.00 -3.93 -8.56
C PHE A 241 17.12 -5.45 -8.76
N PRO A 242 16.72 -5.97 -9.93
CA PRO A 242 16.99 -7.36 -10.27
C PRO A 242 18.49 -7.69 -10.16
N ALA A 243 18.82 -8.84 -9.55
CA ALA A 243 20.22 -9.24 -9.37
C ALA A 243 20.95 -9.46 -10.72
N SER A 244 20.22 -9.89 -11.75
CA SER A 244 20.74 -10.09 -13.10
C SER A 244 19.64 -9.93 -14.13
N GLY A 245 20.01 -9.76 -15.40
CA GLY A 245 19.07 -9.70 -16.51
C GLY A 245 19.48 -8.71 -17.59
N ASN A 246 18.83 -8.82 -18.76
CA ASN A 246 19.06 -7.91 -19.89
C ASN A 246 18.17 -6.66 -19.79
N TYR A 247 18.27 -5.94 -18.69
CA TYR A 247 17.60 -4.64 -18.54
C TYR A 247 18.60 -3.49 -18.61
N SER A 248 18.10 -2.29 -18.87
CA SER A 248 18.87 -1.05 -18.88
C SER A 248 18.36 -0.09 -17.82
N TYR A 249 19.30 0.52 -17.12
CA TYR A 249 19.04 1.60 -16.19
C TYR A 249 20.16 2.63 -16.28
N THR A 250 19.84 3.91 -16.30
CA THR A 250 20.81 4.98 -16.51
C THR A 250 21.16 5.76 -15.24
N GLY A 251 20.42 5.54 -14.14
CA GLY A 251 20.66 6.14 -12.83
C GLY A 251 21.72 5.38 -12.03
N ASP A 252 22.06 5.92 -10.87
CA ASP A 252 22.81 5.21 -9.83
C ASP A 252 21.81 4.36 -9.02
N LYS A 253 21.94 3.05 -9.08
CA LYS A 253 20.99 2.12 -8.48
C LYS A 253 20.86 2.29 -6.98
N ASP A 254 21.96 2.42 -6.27
CA ASP A 254 21.99 2.49 -4.81
C ASP A 254 21.48 3.86 -4.32
N ALA A 255 21.91 4.94 -4.97
CA ALA A 255 21.43 6.28 -4.68
C ALA A 255 19.92 6.44 -4.98
N ASP A 256 19.45 5.85 -6.07
CA ASP A 256 18.04 5.95 -6.47
C ASP A 256 17.12 5.09 -5.58
N LEU A 257 17.59 3.93 -5.11
CA LEU A 257 16.88 3.14 -4.09
C LEU A 257 16.78 3.89 -2.78
N LEU A 258 17.88 4.48 -2.30
CA LEU A 258 17.89 5.29 -1.09
C LEU A 258 16.95 6.50 -1.21
N SER A 259 17.03 7.23 -2.32
CA SER A 259 16.15 8.37 -2.59
C SER A 259 14.66 7.99 -2.60
N ALA A 260 14.32 6.84 -3.17
CA ALA A 260 12.95 6.32 -3.15
C ALA A 260 12.51 5.97 -1.72
N ALA A 261 13.37 5.30 -0.94
CA ALA A 261 13.11 4.96 0.46
C ALA A 261 12.87 6.20 1.32
N GLU A 262 13.76 7.21 1.21
CA GLU A 262 13.62 8.48 1.92
C GLU A 262 12.33 9.23 1.55
N THR A 263 11.98 9.23 0.26
CA THR A 263 10.75 9.88 -0.23
C THR A 263 9.50 9.22 0.36
N LEU A 264 9.43 7.89 0.33
CA LEU A 264 8.28 7.14 0.88
C LEU A 264 8.23 7.29 2.39
N LEU A 265 9.34 7.16 3.08
CA LEU A 265 9.43 7.29 4.53
C LEU A 265 8.96 8.68 5.00
N LYS A 266 9.51 9.74 4.41
CA LYS A 266 9.19 11.14 4.75
C LYS A 266 7.73 11.50 4.51
N SER A 267 7.12 10.91 3.47
CA SER A 267 5.74 11.24 3.10
C SER A 267 4.69 10.42 3.87
N LEU A 268 5.02 9.23 4.36
CA LEU A 268 4.03 8.25 4.82
C LEU A 268 4.22 7.80 6.26
N ALA A 269 5.46 7.71 6.76
CA ALA A 269 5.72 7.31 8.14
C ALA A 269 5.22 8.36 9.14
N THR A 270 4.77 7.88 10.30
CA THR A 270 4.35 8.72 11.43
C THR A 270 4.84 8.09 12.74
N ASP A 271 4.61 8.74 13.87
CA ASP A 271 4.98 8.22 15.19
C ASP A 271 4.37 6.84 15.48
N TYR A 272 3.27 6.49 14.82
CA TYR A 272 2.54 5.24 15.05
C TYR A 272 2.48 4.31 13.83
N PHE A 273 3.11 4.69 12.71
CA PHE A 273 3.08 3.91 11.49
C PHE A 273 4.45 3.86 10.83
N ALA A 274 4.97 2.65 10.62
CA ALA A 274 6.28 2.41 10.04
C ALA A 274 6.21 2.05 8.55
N ILE A 275 7.23 2.48 7.80
CA ILE A 275 7.47 2.05 6.42
C ILE A 275 8.81 1.33 6.39
N SER A 276 8.80 0.06 6.08
CA SER A 276 9.98 -0.79 6.13
C SER A 276 10.32 -1.40 4.76
N PHE A 277 11.55 -1.84 4.61
CA PHE A 277 12.10 -2.24 3.31
C PHE A 277 12.63 -3.67 3.37
N GLY A 278 12.13 -4.53 2.47
CA GLY A 278 12.61 -5.88 2.24
C GLY A 278 13.64 -5.87 1.12
N VAL A 279 14.90 -6.13 1.48
CA VAL A 279 16.06 -6.05 0.58
C VAL A 279 16.82 -7.37 0.54
N SER A 280 17.58 -7.60 -0.51
CA SER A 280 18.43 -8.81 -0.63
C SER A 280 19.81 -8.65 0.01
N SER A 281 20.24 -7.42 0.30
CA SER A 281 21.56 -7.15 0.90
C SER A 281 21.45 -6.35 2.18
N SER A 282 22.12 -6.81 3.22
CA SER A 282 22.25 -6.08 4.48
C SER A 282 23.07 -4.79 4.38
N THR A 283 23.74 -4.56 3.26
CA THR A 283 24.51 -3.33 3.00
C THR A 283 23.67 -2.19 2.48
N PHE A 284 22.36 -2.39 2.27
CA PHE A 284 21.44 -1.30 1.92
C PHE A 284 21.48 -0.22 3.00
N PRO A 285 21.74 1.05 2.65
CA PRO A 285 21.76 2.13 3.62
C PRO A 285 20.33 2.45 4.06
N LEU A 286 19.93 1.89 5.20
CA LEU A 286 18.59 2.13 5.74
C LEU A 286 18.45 3.63 6.12
N PRO A 287 17.45 4.37 5.61
CA PRO A 287 17.27 5.77 5.96
C PRO A 287 16.95 5.95 7.46
N GLU A 288 17.25 7.15 7.97
CA GLU A 288 16.84 7.51 9.32
C GLU A 288 15.32 7.67 9.43
N GLY A 289 14.74 7.23 10.53
CA GLY A 289 13.30 7.35 10.79
C GLY A 289 12.65 6.04 11.22
N ARG A 290 11.32 6.01 11.20
CA ARG A 290 10.53 4.86 11.66
C ARG A 290 10.44 3.80 10.57
N CYS A 291 11.52 3.03 10.42
CA CYS A 291 11.64 1.97 9.44
C CYS A 291 12.55 0.83 9.93
N ARG A 292 12.36 -0.34 9.35
CA ARG A 292 13.17 -1.54 9.54
C ARG A 292 13.67 -2.06 8.20
N MET A 293 14.77 -2.81 8.26
CA MET A 293 15.28 -3.63 7.16
C MET A 293 14.85 -5.07 7.38
N TYR A 294 14.20 -5.66 6.40
CA TYR A 294 13.83 -7.06 6.39
C TYR A 294 14.72 -7.84 5.43
N LEU A 295 15.23 -8.96 5.91
CA LEU A 295 16.04 -9.90 5.14
C LEU A 295 15.38 -11.27 5.14
N GLU A 296 15.11 -11.79 3.95
CA GLU A 296 14.53 -13.10 3.73
C GLU A 296 15.63 -14.10 3.33
N ASN A 297 15.42 -15.39 3.58
CA ASN A 297 16.31 -16.48 3.13
C ASN A 297 17.77 -16.40 3.65
N VAL A 298 17.99 -15.79 4.80
CA VAL A 298 19.32 -15.79 5.45
C VAL A 298 19.48 -17.07 6.26
N ALA A 299 20.47 -17.88 5.93
CA ALA A 299 20.73 -19.12 6.68
C ALA A 299 21.16 -18.81 8.14
N PRO A 300 20.75 -19.64 9.13
CA PRO A 300 21.09 -19.42 10.54
C PRO A 300 22.59 -19.21 10.78
N SER A 301 23.45 -19.93 10.04
CA SER A 301 24.93 -19.79 10.13
C SER A 301 25.46 -18.44 9.67
N SER A 302 24.68 -17.70 8.90
CA SER A 302 25.08 -16.42 8.31
C SER A 302 24.50 -15.20 9.05
N VAL A 303 23.59 -15.39 9.99
CA VAL A 303 22.88 -14.31 10.72
C VAL A 303 23.86 -13.29 11.31
N GLY A 304 24.84 -13.74 12.12
CA GLY A 304 25.81 -12.86 12.78
C GLY A 304 26.67 -12.08 11.79
N MET A 305 27.09 -12.72 10.69
CA MET A 305 27.87 -12.05 9.63
C MET A 305 27.01 -11.03 8.87
N THR A 306 25.80 -11.39 8.53
CA THR A 306 24.85 -10.52 7.84
C THR A 306 24.52 -9.29 8.68
N ALA A 307 24.27 -9.47 9.97
CA ALA A 307 24.02 -8.38 10.89
C ALA A 307 25.24 -7.47 11.09
N ALA A 308 26.44 -8.03 11.16
CA ALA A 308 27.68 -7.25 11.26
C ALA A 308 27.99 -6.42 9.99
N GLN A 309 27.47 -6.83 8.83
CA GLN A 309 27.59 -6.09 7.58
C GLN A 309 26.53 -4.97 7.45
N ALA A 310 25.43 -5.07 8.19
CA ALA A 310 24.41 -4.05 8.19
C ALA A 310 24.93 -2.77 8.86
N THR A 311 24.88 -1.65 8.15
CA THR A 311 25.27 -0.32 8.68
C THR A 311 24.09 0.33 9.39
N ILE A 312 23.45 -0.40 10.32
CA ILE A 312 22.23 0.04 11.02
C ILE A 312 22.58 0.23 12.48
N SER A 313 22.28 1.41 13.02
CA SER A 313 22.19 1.62 14.47
C SER A 313 20.99 0.83 15.01
N ASP A 314 21.08 0.29 16.21
CA ASP A 314 20.01 -0.47 16.86
C ASP A 314 19.52 -1.68 16.00
N ALA A 315 20.49 -2.48 15.52
CA ALA A 315 20.24 -3.63 14.66
C ALA A 315 19.33 -4.70 15.30
N ASP A 316 19.35 -4.80 16.62
CA ASP A 316 18.45 -5.66 17.42
C ASP A 316 16.97 -5.28 17.21
N ILE A 317 16.66 -4.01 16.98
CA ILE A 317 15.31 -3.47 16.78
C ILE A 317 14.97 -3.29 15.30
N ARG A 318 15.95 -2.81 14.51
CA ARG A 318 15.70 -2.34 13.14
C ARG A 318 16.06 -3.37 12.05
N LEU A 319 16.76 -4.45 12.39
CA LEU A 319 17.03 -5.55 11.49
C LEU A 319 16.09 -6.71 11.81
N VAL A 320 15.34 -7.17 10.82
CA VAL A 320 14.35 -8.24 10.96
C VAL A 320 14.67 -9.36 9.99
N PHE A 321 14.75 -10.58 10.50
CA PHE A 321 14.90 -11.79 9.70
C PHE A 321 13.54 -12.47 9.51
N VAL A 322 13.20 -12.78 8.28
CA VAL A 322 12.07 -13.68 7.97
C VAL A 322 12.67 -15.07 7.83
N ALA A 323 12.49 -15.88 8.86
CA ALA A 323 13.15 -17.17 9.02
C ALA A 323 12.17 -18.33 8.85
N ASP A 324 12.59 -19.36 8.11
CA ASP A 324 11.80 -20.58 7.91
C ASP A 324 12.01 -21.63 9.03
N THR A 325 12.86 -21.31 10.03
CA THR A 325 13.24 -22.24 11.09
C THR A 325 13.23 -21.58 12.46
N ASN A 326 13.03 -22.38 13.52
CA ASN A 326 13.07 -21.95 14.91
C ASN A 326 14.49 -21.90 15.50
N ASP A 327 15.48 -21.45 14.71
CA ASP A 327 16.86 -21.36 15.20
C ASP A 327 17.06 -20.13 16.07
N THR A 328 17.65 -20.31 17.27
CA THR A 328 17.87 -19.25 18.27
C THR A 328 18.87 -18.18 17.85
N ARG A 329 19.64 -18.39 16.80
CA ARG A 329 20.58 -17.39 16.30
C ARG A 329 19.92 -16.13 15.75
N TYR A 330 18.64 -16.21 15.39
CA TYR A 330 17.85 -15.03 14.99
C TYR A 330 17.37 -14.21 16.19
N ASP A 331 17.25 -14.78 17.39
CA ASP A 331 16.57 -14.15 18.56
C ASP A 331 17.25 -12.89 19.09
N GLN A 332 18.49 -12.61 18.66
CA GLN A 332 19.18 -11.37 18.97
C GLN A 332 18.66 -10.16 18.18
N TYR A 333 17.86 -10.41 17.12
CA TYR A 333 17.32 -9.41 16.20
C TYR A 333 15.80 -9.55 16.10
N GLY A 334 15.16 -8.67 15.38
CA GLY A 334 13.77 -8.91 14.99
C GLY A 334 13.64 -10.20 14.18
N VAL A 335 12.64 -11.02 14.48
CA VAL A 335 12.41 -12.28 13.75
C VAL A 335 10.92 -12.54 13.54
N LEU A 336 10.59 -12.99 12.33
CA LEU A 336 9.27 -13.48 11.97
C LEU A 336 9.39 -14.92 11.46
N ARG A 337 8.55 -15.82 11.98
CA ARG A 337 8.53 -17.25 11.66
C ARG A 337 7.20 -17.66 11.04
N PRO A 338 7.13 -18.83 10.34
CA PRO A 338 5.84 -19.34 9.88
C PRO A 338 4.92 -19.59 11.08
N LEU A 339 3.64 -19.25 10.97
CA LEU A 339 2.67 -19.58 12.02
C LEU A 339 2.24 -21.03 11.87
N GLU A 340 2.74 -21.90 12.74
CA GLU A 340 2.39 -23.31 12.78
C GLU A 340 1.22 -23.60 13.75
N ALA A 341 0.56 -24.73 13.57
CA ALA A 341 -0.56 -25.11 14.42
C ALA A 341 -0.15 -25.40 15.89
N SER A 342 1.12 -25.71 16.11
CA SER A 342 1.71 -25.95 17.44
C SER A 342 1.90 -24.68 18.26
N ASP A 343 2.10 -23.55 17.62
CA ASP A 343 2.44 -22.28 18.28
C ASP A 343 1.30 -21.72 19.15
N VAL A 344 0.06 -22.07 18.79
CA VAL A 344 -1.15 -21.63 19.51
C VAL A 344 -1.40 -22.44 20.79
N LEU A 345 -0.84 -23.65 20.90
CA LEU A 345 -1.09 -24.54 22.04
C LEU A 345 -0.15 -24.29 23.22
N GLU A 346 1.00 -23.67 23.02
CA GLU A 346 1.99 -23.41 24.08
C GLU A 346 1.69 -22.13 24.88
N GLU A 347 0.99 -21.15 24.31
CA GLU A 347 0.63 -19.90 25.00
C GLU A 347 -0.62 -20.01 25.89
N GLY A 348 -1.33 -21.14 25.85
CA GLY A 348 -2.59 -21.40 26.60
C GLY A 348 -2.44 -22.26 27.84
N GLN A 349 -1.22 -22.58 28.31
CA GLN A 349 -0.97 -23.34 29.55
C GLN A 349 -0.29 -22.43 30.62
#